data_bb15544a96419af2e0786d79e4cdb2e0
#
_entry.id   bb15544a96419af2e0786d79e4cdb2e0
#
_cell.length_a   1.000
_cell.length_b   1.000
_cell.length_c   1.000
_cell.angle_alpha   90.00
_cell.angle_beta   90.00
_cell.angle_gamma   90.00
#
_symmetry.space_group_name_H-M   'P 1'
#
loop_
_entity.id
_entity.type
_entity.pdbx_description
1 polymer ?
#
loop_
_entity_poly.entity_id
_entity_poly.type
_entity_poly.pdbx_seq_one_letter_code
_entity_poly.pdbx_strand_id
1 'polypeptide(L)'
;MKLSLLVMNFQNSKEVAMFDTIHLTNMLRSEVEGVPETGLPLDAFTDKIQEIILNLARYENFNVEYTASIILSAVATAIGNSCHIRIKGEWKTCPSLYMMLVGRPGLGKTPPLGFIYKPINEYDDRLHEKYNEEYDEYERAMSAGKHGSDGEEQLLKKPNFVTTVIYDSTPEAMMNIHQHNQRGITLVVDEILALFNSVKRYNSKNNLIEDLLTAYSGQPLKIIRKSESRPVLIKNPCINVIGSVQTNMLQEVFRAEFLANGLLDRFLFVYPKNRKISGWRREERNTARPDIMNQWRTIINRILSIPCILDDKGTTVNPRIITMSDDAEEYFYEWYNGIIDTVNAIEDDADVESRKMKLNGHVARLALLFQVMKWATDSGDMQYIERDSVESAIRMIDYYEETYRRIQEAIVINSIGETKEAWLSLLEDRFTSGDAVIAGRKVDMSRRTVYYALDQLCRLKHPLIEKLQHGVYRKLMTENTDAPCTIALSSCQDTVQSSQSAKVQSATTLKSENHE
;
A
#
# COMPACT_ATOMS: atom_id res chain seq x y z
N MET A 1 -16.65 -20.92 -29.74
CA MET A 1 -17.89 -20.41 -30.38
C MET A 1 -18.65 -19.39 -29.53
N LYS A 2 -18.44 -19.26 -28.21
CA LYS A 2 -19.00 -18.16 -27.38
C LYS A 2 -18.15 -16.89 -27.38
N LEU A 3 -16.85 -16.96 -27.66
CA LEU A 3 -15.94 -15.79 -27.71
C LEU A 3 -16.16 -14.89 -28.93
N SER A 4 -16.56 -15.46 -30.07
CA SER A 4 -16.75 -14.67 -31.30
C SER A 4 -18.05 -13.86 -31.34
N LEU A 5 -19.02 -14.17 -30.47
CA LEU A 5 -20.29 -13.42 -30.37
C LEU A 5 -20.21 -12.21 -29.43
N LEU A 6 -19.28 -12.20 -28.45
CA LEU A 6 -19.10 -11.08 -27.54
C LEU A 6 -18.32 -9.93 -28.19
N VAL A 7 -17.40 -10.22 -29.11
CA VAL A 7 -16.56 -9.20 -29.78
C VAL A 7 -17.33 -8.40 -30.84
N MET A 8 -18.42 -8.93 -31.39
CA MET A 8 -19.17 -8.26 -32.48
C MET A 8 -20.12 -7.15 -32.03
N ASN A 9 -20.44 -7.00 -30.75
CA ASN A 9 -21.41 -6.00 -30.27
C ASN A 9 -20.80 -4.69 -29.75
N PHE A 10 -19.47 -4.50 -29.79
CA PHE A 10 -18.79 -3.37 -29.14
C PHE A 10 -18.17 -2.33 -30.08
N GLN A 11 -18.55 -2.26 -31.36
CA GLN A 11 -17.89 -1.34 -32.31
C GLN A 11 -18.44 0.09 -32.40
N ASN A 12 -19.35 0.54 -31.54
CA ASN A 12 -20.04 1.83 -31.73
C ASN A 12 -19.93 2.88 -30.60
N SER A 13 -18.89 2.90 -29.77
CA SER A 13 -18.63 4.08 -28.91
C SER A 13 -17.17 4.15 -28.45
N LYS A 14 -16.43 5.11 -28.99
CA LYS A 14 -14.97 5.26 -28.77
C LYS A 14 -14.53 5.79 -27.40
N GLU A 15 -15.40 6.28 -26.55
CA GLU A 15 -15.05 6.88 -25.26
C GLU A 15 -15.38 6.03 -24.03
N VAL A 16 -16.27 5.05 -24.14
CA VAL A 16 -16.55 4.05 -23.08
C VAL A 16 -15.56 2.88 -23.14
N ALA A 17 -14.86 2.71 -24.27
CA ALA A 17 -14.12 1.50 -24.62
C ALA A 17 -12.82 1.28 -23.83
N MET A 18 -12.21 2.29 -23.22
CA MET A 18 -10.88 2.11 -22.60
C MET A 18 -10.98 1.57 -21.17
N PHE A 19 -11.97 1.99 -20.39
CA PHE A 19 -12.23 1.45 -19.07
C PHE A 19 -12.79 0.02 -19.11
N ASP A 20 -13.67 -0.26 -20.05
CA ASP A 20 -14.26 -1.60 -20.22
C ASP A 20 -13.24 -2.63 -20.72
N THR A 21 -12.29 -2.26 -21.55
CA THR A 21 -11.29 -3.21 -22.10
C THR A 21 -10.34 -3.70 -21.02
N ILE A 22 -9.91 -2.85 -20.09
CA ILE A 22 -9.03 -3.21 -18.97
C ILE A 22 -9.79 -4.12 -17.99
N HIS A 23 -11.03 -3.80 -17.67
CA HIS A 23 -11.87 -4.60 -16.80
C HIS A 23 -12.16 -5.98 -17.44
N LEU A 24 -12.46 -6.02 -18.73
CA LEU A 24 -12.67 -7.28 -19.47
C LEU A 24 -11.39 -8.13 -19.56
N THR A 25 -10.24 -7.51 -19.75
CA THR A 25 -8.94 -8.20 -19.79
C THR A 25 -8.60 -8.80 -18.43
N ASN A 26 -8.85 -8.08 -17.35
CA ASN A 26 -8.66 -8.60 -16.00
C ASN A 26 -9.65 -9.71 -15.65
N MET A 27 -10.92 -9.60 -16.05
CA MET A 27 -11.90 -10.67 -15.90
C MET A 27 -11.51 -11.92 -16.70
N LEU A 28 -11.09 -11.78 -17.95
CA LEU A 28 -10.66 -12.91 -18.77
C LEU A 28 -9.38 -13.57 -18.22
N ARG A 29 -8.44 -12.80 -17.69
CA ARG A 29 -7.27 -13.32 -16.99
C ARG A 29 -7.65 -14.07 -15.71
N SER A 30 -8.58 -13.55 -14.91
CA SER A 30 -9.03 -14.20 -13.68
C SER A 30 -9.75 -15.53 -13.95
N GLU A 31 -10.53 -15.62 -15.03
CA GLU A 31 -11.20 -16.88 -15.42
C GLU A 31 -10.22 -17.93 -15.99
N VAL A 32 -9.22 -17.50 -16.76
CA VAL A 32 -8.25 -18.41 -17.40
C VAL A 32 -7.11 -18.82 -16.46
N GLU A 33 -6.67 -17.92 -15.58
CA GLU A 33 -5.49 -18.13 -14.72
C GLU A 33 -5.84 -18.43 -13.26
N GLY A 34 -7.11 -18.34 -12.87
CA GLY A 34 -7.56 -18.55 -11.49
C GLY A 34 -7.07 -17.44 -10.52
N VAL A 35 -6.67 -16.28 -11.05
CA VAL A 35 -6.27 -15.12 -10.26
C VAL A 35 -7.52 -14.32 -9.87
N PRO A 36 -7.68 -13.90 -8.60
CA PRO A 36 -8.81 -13.09 -8.19
C PRO A 36 -8.88 -11.77 -8.96
N GLU A 37 -10.09 -11.35 -9.34
CA GLU A 37 -10.31 -10.03 -9.91
C GLU A 37 -9.79 -8.96 -8.95
N THR A 38 -8.89 -8.09 -9.42
CA THR A 38 -8.32 -7.00 -8.66
C THR A 38 -8.61 -5.68 -9.34
N GLY A 39 -8.75 -4.60 -8.55
CA GLY A 39 -8.81 -3.24 -9.10
C GLY A 39 -7.44 -2.69 -9.51
N LEU A 40 -6.36 -3.43 -9.21
CA LEU A 40 -4.99 -2.99 -9.46
C LEU A 40 -4.64 -3.18 -10.94
N PRO A 41 -4.05 -2.18 -11.63
CA PRO A 41 -3.58 -2.30 -13.02
C PRO A 41 -2.28 -3.12 -13.08
N LEU A 42 -2.39 -4.45 -13.07
CA LEU A 42 -1.23 -5.34 -13.04
C LEU A 42 -0.34 -5.19 -14.28
N ASP A 43 -0.93 -4.87 -15.42
CA ASP A 43 -0.26 -4.58 -16.69
C ASP A 43 0.53 -3.26 -16.70
N ALA A 44 0.47 -2.45 -15.63
CA ALA A 44 1.40 -1.34 -15.40
C ALA A 44 2.82 -1.83 -15.10
N PHE A 45 2.99 -3.07 -14.63
CA PHE A 45 4.28 -3.66 -14.33
C PHE A 45 4.87 -4.36 -15.56
N THR A 46 6.20 -4.53 -15.58
CA THR A 46 6.87 -5.32 -16.62
C THR A 46 6.46 -6.80 -16.54
N ASP A 47 6.51 -7.53 -17.66
CA ASP A 47 6.08 -8.94 -17.73
C ASP A 47 6.74 -9.82 -16.66
N LYS A 48 8.06 -9.62 -16.41
CA LYS A 48 8.78 -10.37 -15.36
C LYS A 48 8.24 -10.07 -13.96
N ILE A 49 7.86 -8.84 -13.67
CA ILE A 49 7.27 -8.47 -12.37
C ILE A 49 5.84 -9.00 -12.26
N GLN A 50 5.05 -8.91 -13.33
CA GLN A 50 3.71 -9.51 -13.37
C GLN A 50 3.78 -11.01 -13.10
N GLU A 51 4.71 -11.73 -13.74
CA GLU A 51 4.93 -13.16 -13.52
C GLU A 51 5.27 -13.47 -12.05
N ILE A 52 6.15 -12.68 -11.43
CA ILE A 52 6.49 -12.83 -10.00
C ILE A 52 5.24 -12.65 -9.13
N ILE A 53 4.45 -11.59 -9.34
CA ILE A 53 3.23 -11.32 -8.56
C ILE A 53 2.23 -12.46 -8.71
N LEU A 54 1.97 -12.92 -9.93
CA LEU A 54 1.02 -14.00 -10.22
C LEU A 54 1.47 -15.33 -9.64
N ASN A 55 2.77 -15.65 -9.74
CA ASN A 55 3.33 -16.86 -9.16
C ASN A 55 3.26 -16.85 -7.63
N LEU A 56 3.51 -15.70 -6.98
CA LEU A 56 3.33 -15.57 -5.53
C LEU A 56 1.86 -15.72 -5.11
N ALA A 57 0.93 -15.17 -5.88
CA ALA A 57 -0.49 -15.39 -5.63
C ALA A 57 -0.88 -16.86 -5.78
N ARG A 58 -0.36 -17.54 -6.81
CA ARG A 58 -0.67 -18.93 -7.11
C ARG A 58 -0.05 -19.94 -6.11
N TYR A 59 1.24 -19.78 -5.79
CA TYR A 59 2.00 -20.78 -5.04
C TYR A 59 2.10 -20.48 -3.55
N GLU A 60 2.06 -19.19 -3.16
CA GLU A 60 2.17 -18.75 -1.76
C GLU A 60 0.85 -18.20 -1.20
N ASN A 61 -0.21 -18.12 -2.02
CA ASN A 61 -1.50 -17.51 -1.68
C ASN A 61 -1.37 -16.04 -1.23
N PHE A 62 -0.39 -15.31 -1.75
CA PHE A 62 -0.24 -13.90 -1.45
C PHE A 62 -1.29 -13.08 -2.19
N ASN A 63 -1.85 -12.08 -1.51
CA ASN A 63 -2.77 -11.16 -2.16
C ASN A 63 -2.04 -10.29 -3.19
N VAL A 64 -2.56 -10.23 -4.43
CA VAL A 64 -1.96 -9.52 -5.57
C VAL A 64 -1.75 -8.05 -5.27
N GLU A 65 -2.74 -7.36 -4.68
CA GLU A 65 -2.69 -5.92 -4.41
C GLU A 65 -1.65 -5.58 -3.33
N TYR A 66 -1.56 -6.40 -2.26
CA TYR A 66 -0.49 -6.25 -1.27
C TYR A 66 0.88 -6.52 -1.89
N THR A 67 1.02 -7.62 -2.62
CA THR A 67 2.31 -8.01 -3.23
C THR A 67 2.83 -6.95 -4.18
N ALA A 68 2.00 -6.46 -5.11
CA ALA A 68 2.36 -5.42 -6.06
C ALA A 68 2.78 -4.11 -5.38
N SER A 69 2.03 -3.67 -4.37
CA SER A 69 2.35 -2.44 -3.63
C SER A 69 3.62 -2.58 -2.79
N ILE A 70 3.84 -3.74 -2.17
CA ILE A 70 5.08 -4.02 -1.42
C ILE A 70 6.29 -4.07 -2.37
N ILE A 71 6.13 -4.59 -3.59
CA ILE A 71 7.18 -4.54 -4.64
C ILE A 71 7.57 -3.08 -4.94
N LEU A 72 6.59 -2.18 -5.12
CA LEU A 72 6.88 -0.76 -5.33
C LEU A 72 7.65 -0.16 -4.16
N SER A 73 7.26 -0.47 -2.92
CA SER A 73 7.98 -0.03 -1.73
C SER A 73 9.41 -0.57 -1.66
N ALA A 74 9.63 -1.85 -1.99
CA ALA A 74 10.95 -2.45 -2.00
C ALA A 74 11.86 -1.88 -3.11
N VAL A 75 11.30 -1.60 -4.29
CA VAL A 75 12.00 -0.92 -5.39
C VAL A 75 12.39 0.50 -4.98
N ALA A 76 11.47 1.25 -4.36
CA ALA A 76 11.77 2.59 -3.82
C ALA A 76 12.91 2.56 -2.80
N THR A 77 12.90 1.56 -1.90
CA THR A 77 13.96 1.31 -0.93
C THR A 77 15.30 1.02 -1.61
N ALA A 78 15.31 0.13 -2.60
CA ALA A 78 16.52 -0.28 -3.29
C ALA A 78 17.15 0.86 -4.15
N ILE A 79 16.32 1.72 -4.75
CA ILE A 79 16.79 2.92 -5.46
C ILE A 79 17.32 3.95 -4.44
N GLY A 80 16.52 4.34 -3.47
CA GLY A 80 16.89 5.37 -2.50
C GLY A 80 17.45 6.63 -3.18
N ASN A 81 18.52 7.17 -2.61
CA ASN A 81 19.19 8.36 -3.15
C ASN A 81 20.14 8.08 -4.33
N SER A 82 20.19 6.88 -4.89
CA SER A 82 21.02 6.64 -6.09
C SER A 82 20.46 7.37 -7.32
N CYS A 83 19.14 7.49 -7.42
CA CYS A 83 18.46 8.19 -8.50
C CYS A 83 17.33 9.08 -7.96
N HIS A 84 17.22 10.29 -8.52
CA HIS A 84 16.09 11.19 -8.31
C HIS A 84 15.44 11.53 -9.65
N ILE A 85 14.15 11.84 -9.62
CA ILE A 85 13.43 12.40 -10.77
C ILE A 85 13.39 13.92 -10.70
N ARG A 86 13.59 14.59 -11.86
CA ARG A 86 13.26 16.01 -12.04
C ARG A 86 11.81 16.11 -12.48
N ILE A 87 11.00 16.86 -11.74
CA ILE A 87 9.57 17.06 -12.03
C ILE A 87 9.37 18.30 -12.92
N LYS A 88 9.94 19.44 -12.50
CA LYS A 88 9.82 20.70 -13.24
C LYS A 88 10.91 21.69 -12.79
N GLY A 89 11.62 22.29 -13.72
CA GLY A 89 12.68 23.24 -13.41
C GLY A 89 13.72 22.63 -12.44
N GLU A 90 13.93 23.24 -11.29
CA GLU A 90 14.83 22.75 -10.24
C GLU A 90 14.16 21.80 -9.24
N TRP A 91 12.87 21.54 -9.37
CA TRP A 91 12.18 20.63 -8.49
C TRP A 91 12.51 19.17 -8.79
N LYS A 92 13.21 18.55 -7.86
CA LYS A 92 13.64 17.16 -7.89
C LYS A 92 13.12 16.43 -6.66
N THR A 93 12.89 15.13 -6.76
CA THR A 93 12.49 14.31 -5.62
C THR A 93 13.11 12.92 -5.67
N CYS A 94 13.40 12.38 -4.50
CA CYS A 94 13.78 10.98 -4.33
C CYS A 94 12.54 10.07 -4.42
N PRO A 95 12.70 8.76 -4.61
CA PRO A 95 11.60 7.79 -4.73
C PRO A 95 10.96 7.44 -3.38
N SER A 96 10.83 8.40 -2.47
CA SER A 96 10.18 8.15 -1.16
C SER A 96 8.73 7.80 -1.32
N LEU A 97 8.33 6.63 -0.81
CA LEU A 97 6.93 6.19 -0.73
C LEU A 97 6.52 5.96 0.73
N TYR A 98 5.33 6.45 1.07
CA TYR A 98 4.64 6.11 2.31
C TYR A 98 3.45 5.23 1.97
N MET A 99 3.42 4.00 2.48
CA MET A 99 2.40 3.00 2.18
C MET A 99 1.73 2.44 3.41
N MET A 100 0.42 2.23 3.31
CA MET A 100 -0.38 1.68 4.40
C MET A 100 -1.20 0.49 3.90
N LEU A 101 -0.89 -0.71 4.41
CA LEU A 101 -1.57 -1.96 4.09
C LEU A 101 -2.77 -2.13 5.02
N VAL A 102 -3.97 -1.92 4.50
CA VAL A 102 -5.21 -1.96 5.27
C VAL A 102 -5.87 -3.32 5.15
N GLY A 103 -6.24 -3.93 6.28
CA GLY A 103 -6.98 -5.19 6.24
C GLY A 103 -7.24 -5.78 7.61
N ARG A 104 -8.21 -6.70 7.70
CA ARG A 104 -8.52 -7.43 8.94
C ARG A 104 -7.30 -8.24 9.42
N PRO A 105 -7.23 -8.59 10.72
CA PRO A 105 -6.26 -9.56 11.20
C PRO A 105 -6.36 -10.87 10.40
N GLY A 106 -5.21 -11.50 10.12
CA GLY A 106 -5.16 -12.77 9.38
C GLY A 106 -5.30 -12.68 7.85
N LEU A 107 -5.50 -11.49 7.26
CA LEU A 107 -5.57 -11.31 5.79
C LEU A 107 -4.22 -11.49 5.06
N GLY A 108 -3.17 -11.92 5.74
CA GLY A 108 -1.90 -12.23 5.09
C GLY A 108 -1.13 -10.99 4.59
N LYS A 109 -1.14 -9.87 5.32
CA LYS A 109 -0.36 -8.66 4.99
C LYS A 109 1.14 -8.86 5.17
N THR A 110 1.55 -9.54 6.23
CA THR A 110 2.96 -9.71 6.65
C THR A 110 3.75 -10.72 5.79
N PRO A 111 3.22 -11.88 5.35
CA PRO A 111 3.99 -12.84 4.57
C PRO A 111 4.59 -12.27 3.27
N PRO A 112 3.84 -11.55 2.40
CA PRO A 112 4.43 -10.94 1.21
C PRO A 112 5.47 -9.87 1.56
N LEU A 113 5.31 -9.13 2.67
CA LEU A 113 6.29 -8.15 3.12
C LEU A 113 7.63 -8.81 3.44
N GLY A 114 7.62 -9.88 4.25
CA GLY A 114 8.83 -10.64 4.58
C GLY A 114 9.51 -11.26 3.35
N PHE A 115 8.71 -11.79 2.40
CA PHE A 115 9.24 -12.37 1.18
C PHE A 115 9.91 -11.32 0.27
N ILE A 116 9.22 -10.21 0.01
CA ILE A 116 9.68 -9.17 -0.93
C ILE A 116 10.88 -8.40 -0.37
N TYR A 117 10.93 -8.13 0.93
CA TYR A 117 12.07 -7.43 1.55
C TYR A 117 13.29 -8.33 1.83
N LYS A 118 13.16 -9.65 1.69
CA LYS A 118 14.26 -10.58 1.97
C LYS A 118 15.58 -10.24 1.27
N PRO A 119 15.63 -9.92 -0.05
CA PRO A 119 16.90 -9.57 -0.69
C PRO A 119 17.53 -8.27 -0.16
N ILE A 120 16.72 -7.32 0.32
CA ILE A 120 17.20 -6.07 0.91
C ILE A 120 17.76 -6.35 2.32
N ASN A 121 17.10 -7.21 3.10
CA ASN A 121 17.63 -7.64 4.39
C ASN A 121 18.96 -8.40 4.21
N GLU A 122 19.07 -9.28 3.23
CA GLU A 122 20.34 -9.95 2.87
C GLU A 122 21.45 -8.95 2.46
N TYR A 123 21.08 -7.80 1.87
CA TYR A 123 22.02 -6.70 1.62
C TYR A 123 22.46 -6.02 2.92
N ASP A 124 21.52 -5.75 3.82
CA ASP A 124 21.81 -5.16 5.13
C ASP A 124 22.64 -6.10 6.02
N ASP A 125 22.41 -7.43 5.96
CA ASP A 125 23.24 -8.41 6.65
C ASP A 125 24.72 -8.29 6.25
N ARG A 126 25.02 -8.12 4.94
CA ARG A 126 26.39 -7.90 4.46
C ARG A 126 26.99 -6.57 4.94
N LEU A 127 26.17 -5.51 5.05
CA LEU A 127 26.63 -4.23 5.63
C LEU A 127 26.95 -4.38 7.11
N HIS A 128 26.15 -5.19 7.84
CA HIS A 128 26.36 -5.46 9.25
C HIS A 128 27.63 -6.31 9.49
N GLU A 129 27.85 -7.34 8.69
CA GLU A 129 29.10 -8.13 8.74
C GLU A 129 30.32 -7.23 8.59
N LYS A 130 30.31 -6.37 7.55
CA LYS A 130 31.39 -5.40 7.31
C LYS A 130 31.58 -4.43 8.47
N TYR A 131 30.48 -3.91 9.04
CA TYR A 131 30.55 -3.03 10.21
C TYR A 131 31.18 -3.73 11.41
N ASN A 132 30.85 -4.98 11.67
CA ASN A 132 31.42 -5.76 12.79
C ASN A 132 32.94 -5.97 12.58
N GLU A 133 33.39 -6.33 11.37
CA GLU A 133 34.81 -6.46 11.05
C GLU A 133 35.57 -5.14 11.30
N GLU A 134 35.06 -4.02 10.75
CA GLU A 134 35.66 -2.68 10.95
C GLU A 134 35.64 -2.25 12.44
N TYR A 135 34.60 -2.62 13.18
CA TYR A 135 34.47 -2.27 14.61
C TYR A 135 35.48 -3.06 15.46
N ASP A 136 35.64 -4.38 15.18
CA ASP A 136 36.62 -5.22 15.85
C ASP A 136 38.06 -4.74 15.58
N GLU A 137 38.36 -4.26 14.35
CA GLU A 137 39.64 -3.65 14.01
C GLU A 137 39.88 -2.36 14.80
N TYR A 138 38.85 -1.50 14.87
CA TYR A 138 38.89 -0.27 15.67
C TYR A 138 39.15 -0.57 17.16
N GLU A 139 38.46 -1.54 17.76
CA GLU A 139 38.65 -1.91 19.17
C GLU A 139 40.06 -2.47 19.42
N ARG A 140 40.57 -3.32 18.53
CA ARG A 140 41.94 -3.86 18.61
C ARG A 140 42.98 -2.74 18.56
N ALA A 141 42.84 -1.79 17.64
CA ALA A 141 43.74 -0.66 17.51
C ALA A 141 43.68 0.28 18.74
N MET A 142 42.48 0.58 19.24
CA MET A 142 42.30 1.37 20.46
C MET A 142 42.92 0.71 21.69
N SER A 143 42.86 -0.62 21.77
CA SER A 143 43.46 -1.40 22.85
C SER A 143 45.00 -1.44 22.74
N ALA A 144 45.53 -1.54 21.51
CA ALA A 144 46.97 -1.51 21.25
C ALA A 144 47.60 -0.14 21.50
N GLY A 145 46.93 0.97 21.12
CA GLY A 145 47.40 2.33 21.32
C GLY A 145 47.49 2.78 22.78
N LYS A 146 46.84 2.08 23.70
CA LYS A 146 46.99 2.30 25.14
C LYS A 146 48.32 1.75 25.70
N HIS A 147 49.10 0.98 24.96
CA HIS A 147 50.36 0.36 25.36
C HIS A 147 51.57 0.81 24.55
N GLY A 148 51.42 1.72 23.55
CA GLY A 148 52.55 2.20 22.72
C GLY A 148 52.88 3.67 22.99
N SER A 149 54.05 3.90 23.52
CA SER A 149 54.69 5.24 23.52
C SER A 149 55.35 5.43 22.17
N ASP A 150 55.17 6.61 21.58
CA ASP A 150 55.88 7.17 20.41
C ASP A 150 55.58 6.56 19.04
N GLY A 151 54.69 7.20 18.28
CA GLY A 151 54.55 7.01 16.83
C GLY A 151 53.18 7.38 16.33
N GLU A 152 53.10 8.20 15.33
CA GLU A 152 51.93 8.74 14.60
C GLU A 152 50.57 8.09 14.94
N GLU A 153 49.77 8.76 15.76
CA GLU A 153 48.37 8.41 15.99
C GLU A 153 47.61 8.51 14.65
N GLN A 154 47.57 7.44 13.91
CA GLN A 154 46.53 7.25 12.92
C GLN A 154 45.22 7.15 13.71
N LEU A 155 44.54 8.27 13.89
CA LEU A 155 43.22 8.36 14.51
C LEU A 155 42.24 7.52 13.68
N LEU A 156 42.18 6.21 13.95
CA LEU A 156 41.19 5.32 13.37
C LEU A 156 39.81 5.85 13.75
N LYS A 157 39.03 6.18 12.73
CA LYS A 157 37.69 6.70 12.89
C LYS A 157 36.77 5.53 13.28
N LYS A 158 36.02 5.69 14.38
CA LYS A 158 35.00 4.72 14.77
C LYS A 158 34.04 4.49 13.59
N PRO A 159 33.79 3.23 13.16
CA PRO A 159 32.84 2.94 12.09
C PRO A 159 31.41 3.31 12.51
N ASN A 160 30.58 3.67 11.54
CA ASN A 160 29.18 3.99 11.76
C ASN A 160 28.33 2.79 11.36
N PHE A 161 27.34 2.45 12.21
CA PHE A 161 26.35 1.44 11.86
C PHE A 161 25.44 1.95 10.72
N VAL A 162 25.24 1.14 9.69
CA VAL A 162 24.43 1.45 8.52
C VAL A 162 23.49 0.28 8.23
N THR A 163 22.22 0.58 8.08
CA THR A 163 21.17 -0.35 7.63
C THR A 163 20.18 0.39 6.75
N THR A 164 19.56 -0.30 5.80
CA THR A 164 18.57 0.28 4.89
C THR A 164 17.16 0.09 5.43
N VAL A 165 16.89 -1.05 6.08
CA VAL A 165 15.58 -1.39 6.65
C VAL A 165 15.61 -1.29 8.16
N ILE A 166 14.61 -0.62 8.72
CA ILE A 166 14.46 -0.41 10.17
C ILE A 166 13.07 -0.92 10.56
N TYR A 167 13.01 -1.91 11.46
CA TYR A 167 11.76 -2.47 11.98
C TYR A 167 11.32 -1.82 13.29
N ASP A 168 12.26 -1.49 14.16
CA ASP A 168 12.02 -0.80 15.44
C ASP A 168 13.20 0.10 15.77
N SER A 169 12.90 1.35 16.13
CA SER A 169 13.93 2.34 16.48
C SER A 169 13.31 3.56 17.13
N THR A 170 14.10 4.24 17.96
CA THR A 170 13.75 5.59 18.37
C THR A 170 13.97 6.58 17.23
N PRO A 171 13.23 7.71 17.17
CA PRO A 171 13.44 8.73 16.14
C PRO A 171 14.88 9.22 16.04
N GLU A 172 15.57 9.33 17.16
CA GLU A 172 16.97 9.75 17.22
C GLU A 172 17.91 8.73 16.56
N ALA A 173 17.76 7.45 16.91
CA ALA A 173 18.56 6.38 16.33
C ALA A 173 18.32 6.27 14.82
N MET A 174 17.06 6.39 14.38
CA MET A 174 16.67 6.40 12.97
C MET A 174 17.37 7.52 12.21
N MET A 175 17.36 8.75 12.73
CA MET A 175 18.00 9.91 12.08
C MET A 175 19.53 9.79 12.07
N ASN A 176 20.12 9.22 13.12
CA ASN A 176 21.54 8.92 13.15
C ASN A 176 21.94 7.87 12.10
N ILE A 177 21.17 6.78 11.99
CA ILE A 177 21.40 5.78 10.94
C ILE A 177 21.29 6.42 9.56
N HIS A 178 20.22 7.22 9.31
CA HIS A 178 20.03 7.86 8.01
C HIS A 178 21.16 8.82 7.65
N GLN A 179 21.70 9.58 8.61
CA GLN A 179 22.83 10.49 8.36
C GLN A 179 24.04 9.75 7.77
N HIS A 180 24.24 8.48 8.16
CA HIS A 180 25.36 7.66 7.72
C HIS A 180 24.99 6.72 6.56
N ASN A 181 23.71 6.45 6.33
CA ASN A 181 23.25 5.69 5.18
C ASN A 181 22.93 6.64 4.01
N GLN A 182 23.85 6.68 3.06
CA GLN A 182 23.73 7.56 1.89
C GLN A 182 22.57 7.16 0.96
N ARG A 183 22.17 5.88 0.93
CA ARG A 183 21.03 5.42 0.14
C ARG A 183 19.69 5.87 0.73
N GLY A 184 19.62 6.07 2.02
CA GLY A 184 18.37 6.35 2.74
C GLY A 184 17.89 5.15 3.55
N ILE A 185 16.72 5.28 4.15
CA ILE A 185 16.15 4.28 5.05
C ILE A 185 14.69 3.99 4.74
N THR A 186 14.25 2.81 5.15
CA THR A 186 12.84 2.40 5.10
C THR A 186 12.39 1.93 6.46
N LEU A 187 11.32 2.55 6.97
CA LEU A 187 10.64 2.10 8.17
C LEU A 187 9.61 1.04 7.80
N VAL A 188 9.79 -0.17 8.29
CA VAL A 188 8.83 -1.26 8.17
C VAL A 188 8.12 -1.42 9.51
N VAL A 189 6.85 -1.03 9.57
CA VAL A 189 6.08 -0.92 10.82
C VAL A 189 4.93 -1.92 10.79
N ASP A 190 4.92 -2.86 11.73
CA ASP A 190 3.87 -3.88 11.79
C ASP A 190 2.49 -3.25 12.06
N GLU A 191 2.41 -2.28 12.99
CA GLU A 191 1.19 -1.51 13.28
C GLU A 191 1.50 0.00 13.19
N ILE A 192 1.07 0.65 12.10
CA ILE A 192 1.44 2.05 11.81
C ILE A 192 0.88 3.04 12.84
N LEU A 193 -0.21 2.69 13.49
CA LEU A 193 -0.78 3.52 14.55
C LEU A 193 0.15 3.63 15.76
N ALA A 194 0.97 2.60 16.02
CA ALA A 194 1.99 2.66 17.06
C ALA A 194 3.04 3.74 16.75
N LEU A 195 3.48 3.86 15.47
CA LEU A 195 4.37 4.91 15.00
C LEU A 195 3.75 6.29 15.23
N PHE A 196 2.48 6.49 14.85
CA PHE A 196 1.78 7.76 15.00
C PHE A 196 1.57 8.14 16.48
N ASN A 197 1.28 7.17 17.34
CA ASN A 197 1.07 7.39 18.77
C ASN A 197 2.37 7.53 19.57
N SER A 198 3.52 7.03 19.08
CA SER A 198 4.81 7.17 19.75
C SER A 198 5.21 8.64 19.91
N VAL A 199 4.78 9.50 19.00
CA VAL A 199 4.98 10.96 19.05
C VAL A 199 4.35 11.59 20.29
N LYS A 200 3.22 11.07 20.78
CA LYS A 200 2.53 11.60 21.98
C LYS A 200 3.17 11.16 23.30
N ARG A 201 3.84 10.00 23.33
CA ARG A 201 4.44 9.44 24.56
C ARG A 201 5.79 10.06 24.93
N TYR A 202 6.57 10.45 23.94
CA TYR A 202 7.86 11.10 24.17
C TYR A 202 7.67 12.61 24.17
N ASN A 203 7.41 13.20 25.36
CA ASN A 203 7.34 14.63 25.65
C ASN A 203 7.76 15.56 24.49
N SER A 204 6.84 16.37 24.00
CA SER A 204 6.92 17.62 23.21
C SER A 204 8.21 18.03 22.44
N LYS A 205 9.26 17.21 22.38
CA LYS A 205 10.54 17.49 21.74
C LYS A 205 10.89 16.58 20.55
N ASN A 206 10.10 15.54 20.28
CA ASN A 206 10.34 14.61 19.18
C ASN A 206 9.23 14.75 18.14
N ASN A 207 9.51 15.50 17.08
CA ASN A 207 8.57 15.76 15.99
C ASN A 207 8.78 14.76 14.83
N LEU A 208 8.74 13.44 15.09
CA LEU A 208 8.93 12.44 14.03
C LEU A 208 8.02 12.68 12.82
N ILE A 209 6.75 13.05 13.05
CA ILE A 209 5.81 13.34 11.96
C ILE A 209 6.29 14.54 11.15
N GLU A 210 6.73 15.61 11.78
CA GLU A 210 7.26 16.79 11.09
C GLU A 210 8.55 16.47 10.33
N ASP A 211 9.43 15.64 10.91
CA ASP A 211 10.63 15.16 10.23
C ASP A 211 10.27 14.31 8.99
N LEU A 212 9.26 13.43 9.09
CA LEU A 212 8.75 12.66 7.95
C LEU A 212 8.13 13.57 6.88
N LEU A 213 7.34 14.58 7.25
CA LEU A 213 6.77 15.55 6.33
C LEU A 213 7.86 16.37 5.61
N THR A 214 8.89 16.78 6.35
CA THR A 214 10.06 17.52 5.84
C THR A 214 10.86 16.64 4.87
N ALA A 215 11.16 15.41 5.25
CA ALA A 215 11.87 14.44 4.42
C ALA A 215 11.10 14.13 3.13
N TYR A 216 9.79 13.89 3.23
CA TYR A 216 8.95 13.63 2.05
C TYR A 216 8.96 14.79 1.05
N SER A 217 9.05 16.01 1.55
CA SER A 217 9.14 17.23 0.73
C SER A 217 10.56 17.47 0.18
N GLY A 218 11.53 16.58 0.45
CA GLY A 218 12.93 16.70 0.01
C GLY A 218 13.71 17.83 0.67
N GLN A 219 13.18 18.40 1.78
CA GLN A 219 13.87 19.46 2.52
C GLN A 219 14.92 18.89 3.47
N PRO A 220 16.09 19.53 3.62
CA PRO A 220 17.13 19.08 4.52
C PRO A 220 16.65 18.97 5.97
N LEU A 221 17.02 17.88 6.64
CA LEU A 221 16.77 17.69 8.07
C LEU A 221 17.96 18.21 8.89
N LYS A 222 17.69 19.12 9.83
CA LYS A 222 18.68 19.67 10.76
C LYS A 222 18.17 19.46 12.18
N ILE A 223 18.72 18.48 12.89
CA ILE A 223 18.31 18.15 14.25
C ILE A 223 19.42 18.54 15.20
N ILE A 224 19.14 19.53 16.07
CA ILE A 224 20.09 20.07 17.04
C ILE A 224 19.53 19.78 18.44
N ARG A 225 20.26 18.99 19.23
CA ARG A 225 19.86 18.61 20.59
C ARG A 225 20.97 18.91 21.59
N LYS A 226 20.58 19.36 22.79
CA LYS A 226 21.55 19.66 23.87
C LYS A 226 22.31 18.41 24.35
N SER A 227 21.72 17.23 24.21
CA SER A 227 22.30 15.95 24.64
C SER A 227 23.31 15.37 23.64
N GLU A 228 23.36 15.88 22.42
CA GLU A 228 24.24 15.38 21.37
C GLU A 228 25.42 16.33 21.15
N SER A 229 26.62 15.78 21.09
CA SER A 229 27.85 16.54 20.85
C SER A 229 27.94 17.14 19.45
N ARG A 230 27.19 16.57 18.48
CA ARG A 230 27.13 17.02 17.08
C ARG A 230 25.69 17.01 16.57
N PRO A 231 25.26 18.04 15.81
CA PRO A 231 23.94 18.06 15.19
C PRO A 231 23.85 17.01 14.07
N VAL A 232 22.69 16.40 13.93
CA VAL A 232 22.37 15.55 12.77
C VAL A 232 22.02 16.45 11.60
N LEU A 233 22.67 16.26 10.46
CA LEU A 233 22.44 17.00 9.23
C LEU A 233 22.30 16.05 8.04
N ILE A 234 21.09 15.94 7.50
CA ILE A 234 20.77 15.13 6.33
C ILE A 234 20.35 16.07 5.22
N LYS A 235 21.19 16.26 4.21
CA LYS A 235 20.93 17.21 3.11
C LYS A 235 19.91 16.67 2.12
N ASN A 236 19.98 15.38 1.80
CA ASN A 236 19.09 14.68 0.88
C ASN A 236 18.36 13.58 1.64
N PRO A 237 17.31 13.88 2.42
CA PRO A 237 16.58 12.85 3.12
C PRO A 237 15.81 11.98 2.14
N CYS A 238 15.96 10.65 2.29
CA CYS A 238 15.19 9.64 1.58
C CYS A 238 14.68 8.62 2.60
N ILE A 239 13.46 8.81 3.04
CA ILE A 239 12.80 7.96 4.03
C ILE A 239 11.57 7.35 3.37
N ASN A 240 11.49 6.02 3.35
CA ASN A 240 10.30 5.27 2.98
C ASN A 240 9.59 4.80 4.26
N VAL A 241 8.28 4.66 4.18
CA VAL A 241 7.47 4.10 5.27
C VAL A 241 6.53 3.06 4.66
N ILE A 242 6.54 1.86 5.19
CA ILE A 242 5.52 0.85 4.90
C ILE A 242 5.04 0.23 6.20
N GLY A 243 3.74 0.22 6.39
CA GLY A 243 3.18 -0.37 7.59
C GLY A 243 1.78 -0.90 7.39
N SER A 244 1.30 -1.67 8.36
CA SER A 244 -0.04 -2.21 8.32
C SER A 244 -0.98 -1.52 9.30
N VAL A 245 -2.28 -1.58 9.01
CA VAL A 245 -3.33 -1.14 9.92
C VAL A 245 -4.52 -2.08 9.82
N GLN A 246 -5.17 -2.31 10.94
CA GLN A 246 -6.41 -3.08 10.98
C GLN A 246 -7.60 -2.20 10.62
N THR A 247 -8.58 -2.78 9.91
CA THR A 247 -9.75 -2.04 9.43
C THR A 247 -10.53 -1.33 10.55
N ASN A 248 -10.63 -1.95 11.73
CA ASN A 248 -11.28 -1.36 12.90
C ASN A 248 -10.51 -0.18 13.53
N MET A 249 -9.24 -0.01 13.17
CA MET A 249 -8.38 1.08 13.67
C MET A 249 -8.32 2.28 12.70
N LEU A 250 -9.01 2.22 11.56
CA LEU A 250 -8.98 3.29 10.56
C LEU A 250 -9.46 4.63 11.11
N GLN A 251 -10.48 4.67 11.95
CA GLN A 251 -10.95 5.91 12.58
C GLN A 251 -9.86 6.58 13.42
N GLU A 252 -8.99 5.79 14.05
CA GLU A 252 -7.87 6.28 14.83
C GLU A 252 -6.74 6.83 13.96
N VAL A 253 -6.55 6.28 12.76
CA VAL A 253 -5.59 6.79 11.77
C VAL A 253 -6.09 8.08 11.13
N PHE A 254 -7.39 8.15 10.79
CA PHE A 254 -8.02 9.29 10.13
C PHE A 254 -8.48 10.38 11.12
N ARG A 255 -7.74 10.59 12.21
CA ARG A 255 -8.00 11.69 13.15
C ARG A 255 -7.73 13.05 12.47
N ALA A 256 -8.48 14.06 12.93
CA ALA A 256 -8.36 15.43 12.42
C ALA A 256 -6.92 15.97 12.44
N GLU A 257 -6.10 15.59 13.41
CA GLU A 257 -4.70 16.02 13.50
C GLU A 257 -3.81 15.54 12.35
N PHE A 258 -4.02 14.29 11.86
CA PHE A 258 -3.24 13.72 10.76
C PHE A 258 -3.77 14.11 9.39
N LEU A 259 -5.06 14.44 9.31
CA LEU A 259 -5.65 15.06 8.13
C LEU A 259 -5.15 16.50 7.97
N ALA A 260 -5.26 17.32 9.02
CA ALA A 260 -4.93 18.74 8.98
C ALA A 260 -3.46 19.04 8.67
N ASN A 261 -2.51 18.16 9.04
CA ASN A 261 -1.08 18.34 8.73
C ASN A 261 -0.67 17.75 7.37
N GLY A 262 -1.59 17.14 6.63
CA GLY A 262 -1.36 16.53 5.32
C GLY A 262 -0.48 15.28 5.35
N LEU A 263 -0.31 14.64 6.50
CA LEU A 263 0.44 13.38 6.60
C LEU A 263 -0.22 12.28 5.78
N LEU A 264 -1.54 12.13 5.91
CA LEU A 264 -2.30 11.09 5.23
C LEU A 264 -2.34 11.29 3.71
N ASP A 265 -2.24 12.54 3.23
CA ASP A 265 -2.16 12.85 1.79
C ASP A 265 -0.88 12.32 1.13
N ARG A 266 0.14 11.99 1.95
CA ARG A 266 1.40 11.42 1.49
C ARG A 266 1.41 9.90 1.51
N PHE A 267 0.37 9.27 2.08
CA PHE A 267 0.25 7.82 2.10
C PHE A 267 -0.54 7.29 0.89
N LEU A 268 0.01 6.25 0.29
CA LEU A 268 -0.68 5.37 -0.65
C LEU A 268 -1.30 4.22 0.15
N PHE A 269 -2.61 4.08 0.06
CA PHE A 269 -3.36 3.08 0.81
C PHE A 269 -3.63 1.86 -0.04
N VAL A 270 -3.44 0.68 0.52
CA VAL A 270 -3.71 -0.61 -0.12
C VAL A 270 -4.81 -1.31 0.65
N TYR A 271 -6.00 -1.40 0.06
CA TYR A 271 -7.16 -2.02 0.66
C TYR A 271 -7.83 -2.94 -0.36
N PRO A 272 -7.45 -4.23 -0.41
CA PRO A 272 -7.88 -5.16 -1.45
C PRO A 272 -9.40 -5.24 -1.56
N LYS A 273 -9.90 -5.30 -2.81
CA LYS A 273 -11.32 -5.56 -3.09
C LYS A 273 -11.68 -6.99 -2.70
N ASN A 274 -10.86 -7.95 -3.11
CA ASN A 274 -11.07 -9.35 -2.75
C ASN A 274 -10.35 -9.67 -1.43
N ARG A 275 -11.13 -9.94 -0.39
CA ARG A 275 -10.65 -10.27 0.96
C ARG A 275 -10.85 -11.74 1.32
N LYS A 276 -11.11 -12.59 0.33
CA LYS A 276 -11.24 -14.04 0.53
C LYS A 276 -9.85 -14.63 0.72
N ILE A 277 -9.71 -15.45 1.75
CA ILE A 277 -8.50 -16.24 1.99
C ILE A 277 -8.65 -17.55 1.24
N SER A 278 -7.72 -17.85 0.33
CA SER A 278 -7.72 -19.11 -0.40
C SER A 278 -7.20 -20.25 0.49
N GLY A 279 -7.86 -21.40 0.44
CA GLY A 279 -7.37 -22.60 1.12
C GLY A 279 -6.16 -23.21 0.40
N TRP A 280 -5.32 -23.91 1.15
CA TRP A 280 -4.18 -24.63 0.57
C TRP A 280 -4.64 -25.86 -0.22
N ARG A 281 -4.12 -26.03 -1.46
CA ARG A 281 -4.42 -27.16 -2.34
C ARG A 281 -3.27 -28.17 -2.33
N ARG A 282 -3.59 -29.46 -2.14
CA ARG A 282 -2.58 -30.56 -2.13
C ARG A 282 -1.89 -30.75 -3.48
N GLU A 283 -2.59 -30.48 -4.58
CA GLU A 283 -2.13 -30.71 -5.96
C GLU A 283 -0.94 -29.81 -6.35
N GLU A 284 -0.77 -28.68 -5.68
CA GLU A 284 0.31 -27.72 -5.95
C GLU A 284 1.71 -28.22 -5.51
N ARG A 285 1.78 -29.33 -4.75
CA ARG A 285 3.07 -29.88 -4.29
C ARG A 285 3.86 -30.60 -5.39
N ASN A 286 3.23 -31.04 -6.46
CA ASN A 286 3.85 -31.86 -7.52
C ASN A 286 4.22 -31.06 -8.77
N THR A 287 3.89 -29.78 -8.87
CA THR A 287 4.30 -28.91 -9.97
C THR A 287 5.68 -28.33 -9.69
N ALA A 288 6.58 -28.35 -10.69
CA ALA A 288 7.87 -27.66 -10.59
C ALA A 288 7.60 -26.16 -10.36
N ARG A 289 7.91 -25.68 -9.16
CA ARG A 289 7.73 -24.27 -8.80
C ARG A 289 8.84 -23.46 -9.44
N PRO A 290 8.54 -22.32 -10.08
CA PRO A 290 9.56 -21.40 -10.52
C PRO A 290 10.37 -20.89 -9.30
N ASP A 291 11.64 -20.64 -9.50
CA ASP A 291 12.49 -20.05 -8.45
C ASP A 291 12.24 -18.54 -8.34
N ILE A 292 11.06 -18.20 -7.81
CA ILE A 292 10.56 -16.83 -7.70
C ILE A 292 11.50 -15.97 -6.86
N MET A 293 12.05 -16.54 -5.79
CA MET A 293 12.96 -15.82 -4.90
C MET A 293 14.25 -15.41 -5.62
N ASN A 294 14.85 -16.28 -6.44
CA ASN A 294 16.06 -15.93 -7.18
C ASN A 294 15.76 -14.95 -8.31
N GLN A 295 14.63 -15.06 -9.00
CA GLN A 295 14.20 -14.06 -9.97
C GLN A 295 14.09 -12.68 -9.32
N TRP A 296 13.37 -12.58 -8.20
CA TRP A 296 13.20 -11.34 -7.46
C TRP A 296 14.52 -10.80 -6.90
N ARG A 297 15.34 -11.66 -6.30
CA ARG A 297 16.67 -11.30 -5.79
C ARG A 297 17.56 -10.72 -6.88
N THR A 298 17.54 -11.28 -8.08
CA THR A 298 18.32 -10.78 -9.22
C THR A 298 17.90 -9.36 -9.58
N ILE A 299 16.60 -9.07 -9.64
CA ILE A 299 16.07 -7.73 -9.94
C ILE A 299 16.48 -6.73 -8.86
N ILE A 300 16.24 -7.04 -7.59
CA ILE A 300 16.57 -6.13 -6.47
C ILE A 300 18.08 -5.90 -6.35
N ASN A 301 18.91 -6.94 -6.47
CA ASN A 301 20.36 -6.78 -6.42
C ASN A 301 20.87 -5.91 -7.57
N ARG A 302 20.27 -6.00 -8.78
CA ARG A 302 20.59 -5.11 -9.89
C ARG A 302 20.26 -3.66 -9.55
N ILE A 303 19.12 -3.38 -8.92
CA ILE A 303 18.77 -2.02 -8.48
C ILE A 303 19.72 -1.55 -7.38
N LEU A 304 20.02 -2.39 -6.38
CA LEU A 304 20.98 -2.07 -5.31
C LEU A 304 22.40 -1.82 -5.84
N SER A 305 22.76 -2.37 -6.99
CA SER A 305 24.07 -2.12 -7.63
C SER A 305 24.22 -0.71 -8.20
N ILE A 306 23.14 0.07 -8.35
CA ILE A 306 23.22 1.48 -8.75
C ILE A 306 23.95 2.25 -7.64
N PRO A 307 25.10 2.88 -7.92
CA PRO A 307 25.90 3.51 -6.89
C PRO A 307 25.26 4.80 -6.36
N CYS A 308 25.39 5.04 -5.06
CA CYS A 308 25.18 6.36 -4.48
C CYS A 308 26.49 7.18 -4.63
N ILE A 309 26.51 8.08 -5.59
CA ILE A 309 27.66 8.93 -5.87
C ILE A 309 27.73 10.03 -4.80
N LEU A 310 28.90 10.20 -4.17
CA LEU A 310 29.11 11.24 -3.19
C LEU A 310 29.64 12.53 -3.83
N ASP A 311 29.44 13.65 -3.15
CA ASP A 311 30.03 14.93 -3.50
C ASP A 311 31.57 14.88 -3.35
N ASP A 312 32.28 15.90 -3.87
CA ASP A 312 33.75 15.97 -3.84
C ASP A 312 34.34 15.87 -2.40
N LYS A 313 33.53 16.13 -1.39
CA LYS A 313 33.91 16.02 0.02
C LYS A 313 33.63 14.63 0.61
N GLY A 314 33.01 13.73 -0.15
CA GLY A 314 32.63 12.40 0.31
C GLY A 314 31.58 12.39 1.43
N THR A 315 30.81 13.48 1.58
CA THR A 315 29.92 13.68 2.73
C THR A 315 28.45 13.66 2.38
N THR A 316 28.09 13.97 1.14
CA THR A 316 26.68 14.09 0.71
C THR A 316 26.49 13.37 -0.59
N VAL A 317 25.38 12.65 -0.70
CA VAL A 317 24.98 12.03 -1.95
C VAL A 317 24.68 13.09 -3.00
N ASN A 318 25.22 12.89 -4.22
CA ASN A 318 24.86 13.59 -5.43
C ASN A 318 24.06 12.62 -6.33
N PRO A 319 22.72 12.58 -6.24
CA PRO A 319 21.91 11.61 -6.94
C PRO A 319 22.02 11.77 -8.46
N ARG A 320 21.96 10.65 -9.19
CA ARG A 320 21.73 10.71 -10.64
C ARG A 320 20.32 11.27 -10.89
N ILE A 321 20.23 12.39 -11.61
CA ILE A 321 18.95 13.00 -11.97
C ILE A 321 18.48 12.40 -13.30
N ILE A 322 17.29 11.79 -13.27
CA ILE A 322 16.62 11.25 -14.45
C ILE A 322 15.46 12.20 -14.79
N THR A 323 15.41 12.68 -16.03
CA THR A 323 14.35 13.55 -16.56
C THR A 323 13.35 12.72 -17.35
N MET A 324 12.15 13.22 -17.50
CA MET A 324 11.19 12.67 -18.46
C MET A 324 11.67 12.94 -19.89
N SER A 325 11.30 12.06 -20.84
CA SER A 325 11.37 12.38 -22.26
C SER A 325 10.35 13.49 -22.61
N ASP A 326 10.52 14.16 -23.73
CA ASP A 326 9.68 15.30 -24.09
C ASP A 326 8.19 14.92 -24.16
N ASP A 327 7.86 13.77 -24.75
CA ASP A 327 6.52 13.23 -24.84
C ASP A 327 5.95 12.77 -23.48
N ALA A 328 6.80 12.28 -22.59
CA ALA A 328 6.44 11.92 -21.22
C ALA A 328 6.15 13.15 -20.35
N GLU A 329 6.97 14.21 -20.53
CA GLU A 329 6.78 15.49 -19.81
C GLU A 329 5.49 16.19 -20.28
N GLU A 330 5.23 16.24 -21.59
CA GLU A 330 3.99 16.79 -22.13
C GLU A 330 2.77 16.04 -21.58
N TYR A 331 2.78 14.71 -21.64
CA TYR A 331 1.69 13.88 -21.11
C TYR A 331 1.48 14.09 -19.60
N PHE A 332 2.56 14.15 -18.81
CA PHE A 332 2.49 14.41 -17.38
C PHE A 332 1.89 15.79 -17.08
N TYR A 333 2.25 16.82 -17.85
CA TYR A 333 1.72 18.19 -17.67
C TYR A 333 0.26 18.28 -18.06
N GLU A 334 -0.17 17.64 -19.14
CA GLU A 334 -1.58 17.58 -19.55
C GLU A 334 -2.43 16.94 -18.46
N TRP A 335 -2.00 15.78 -17.95
CA TRP A 335 -2.68 15.10 -16.85
C TRP A 335 -2.77 15.98 -15.61
N TYR A 336 -1.65 16.60 -15.19
CA TYR A 336 -1.63 17.43 -13.98
C TYR A 336 -2.47 18.71 -14.13
N ASN A 337 -2.46 19.33 -15.29
CA ASN A 337 -3.32 20.49 -15.58
C ASN A 337 -4.81 20.11 -15.44
N GLY A 338 -5.23 18.95 -15.90
CA GLY A 338 -6.59 18.43 -15.67
C GLY A 338 -6.93 18.26 -14.18
N ILE A 339 -5.95 17.86 -13.32
CA ILE A 339 -6.13 17.87 -11.86
C ILE A 339 -6.31 19.28 -11.32
N ILE A 340 -5.51 20.26 -11.78
CA ILE A 340 -5.62 21.67 -11.38
C ILE A 340 -6.99 22.23 -11.75
N ASP A 341 -7.48 21.97 -12.96
CA ASP A 341 -8.80 22.41 -13.39
C ASP A 341 -9.91 21.83 -12.50
N THR A 342 -9.77 20.55 -12.12
CA THR A 342 -10.68 19.89 -11.19
C THR A 342 -10.65 20.55 -9.80
N VAL A 343 -9.46 20.84 -9.27
CA VAL A 343 -9.30 21.50 -7.96
C VAL A 343 -9.88 22.91 -7.98
N ASN A 344 -9.62 23.69 -9.03
CA ASN A 344 -10.16 25.04 -9.17
C ASN A 344 -11.70 25.08 -9.30
N ALA A 345 -12.33 23.97 -9.70
CA ALA A 345 -13.78 23.84 -9.79
C ALA A 345 -14.44 23.37 -8.49
N ILE A 346 -13.66 22.93 -7.50
CA ILE A 346 -14.18 22.50 -6.18
C ILE A 346 -14.38 23.74 -5.31
N GLU A 347 -15.59 23.90 -4.78
CA GLU A 347 -15.91 24.93 -3.79
C GLU A 347 -15.68 24.37 -2.36
N ASP A 348 -14.66 24.92 -1.65
CA ASP A 348 -14.43 24.76 -0.21
C ASP A 348 -14.27 23.32 0.36
N ASP A 349 -13.58 22.39 -0.32
CA ASP A 349 -13.13 21.13 0.30
C ASP A 349 -11.58 21.05 0.40
N ALA A 350 -11.04 21.67 1.42
CA ALA A 350 -9.60 21.78 1.65
C ALA A 350 -8.88 20.41 1.77
N ASP A 351 -9.56 19.36 2.24
CA ASP A 351 -8.96 18.02 2.37
C ASP A 351 -8.79 17.36 1.00
N VAL A 352 -9.79 17.49 0.12
CA VAL A 352 -9.74 17.00 -1.26
C VAL A 352 -8.69 17.76 -2.06
N GLU A 353 -8.66 19.07 -1.93
CA GLU A 353 -7.65 19.94 -2.56
C GLU A 353 -6.23 19.55 -2.11
N SER A 354 -5.98 19.45 -0.80
CA SER A 354 -4.67 19.09 -0.25
C SER A 354 -4.16 17.77 -0.82
N ARG A 355 -4.99 16.74 -0.89
CA ARG A 355 -4.62 15.43 -1.42
C ARG A 355 -4.33 15.49 -2.92
N LYS A 356 -5.23 16.08 -3.71
CA LYS A 356 -5.06 16.20 -5.18
C LYS A 356 -3.77 16.94 -5.55
N MET A 357 -3.40 17.96 -4.80
CA MET A 357 -2.16 18.73 -4.99
C MET A 357 -0.88 17.95 -4.67
N LYS A 358 -0.96 16.75 -4.06
CA LYS A 358 0.19 15.87 -3.83
C LYS A 358 0.35 14.80 -4.92
N LEU A 359 -0.66 14.60 -5.78
CA LEU A 359 -0.65 13.50 -6.76
C LEU A 359 0.49 13.63 -7.78
N ASN A 360 0.87 14.85 -8.17
CA ASN A 360 2.00 15.07 -9.08
C ASN A 360 3.32 14.49 -8.52
N GLY A 361 3.58 14.68 -7.22
CA GLY A 361 4.75 14.11 -6.57
C GLY A 361 4.68 12.56 -6.47
N HIS A 362 3.49 12.00 -6.25
CA HIS A 362 3.29 10.56 -6.24
C HIS A 362 3.52 9.94 -7.64
N VAL A 363 2.89 10.50 -8.68
CA VAL A 363 3.07 10.03 -10.06
C VAL A 363 4.53 10.11 -10.49
N ALA A 364 5.21 11.22 -10.22
CA ALA A 364 6.62 11.36 -10.56
C ALA A 364 7.50 10.29 -9.90
N ARG A 365 7.28 10.01 -8.60
CA ARG A 365 8.02 8.94 -7.91
C ARG A 365 7.72 7.56 -8.47
N LEU A 366 6.45 7.23 -8.70
CA LEU A 366 6.06 5.95 -9.30
C LEU A 366 6.60 5.80 -10.72
N ALA A 367 6.61 6.85 -11.54
CA ALA A 367 7.18 6.83 -12.88
C ALA A 367 8.68 6.49 -12.86
N LEU A 368 9.43 7.06 -11.89
CA LEU A 368 10.83 6.69 -11.67
C LEU A 368 10.95 5.20 -11.31
N LEU A 369 10.09 4.68 -10.43
CA LEU A 369 10.11 3.26 -10.05
C LEU A 369 9.82 2.36 -11.25
N PHE A 370 8.83 2.67 -12.07
CA PHE A 370 8.51 1.90 -13.27
C PHE A 370 9.65 1.91 -14.28
N GLN A 371 10.28 3.05 -14.51
CA GLN A 371 11.43 3.14 -15.41
C GLN A 371 12.62 2.32 -14.90
N VAL A 372 12.92 2.38 -13.60
CA VAL A 372 14.01 1.57 -13.02
C VAL A 372 13.66 0.09 -13.05
N MET A 373 12.40 -0.30 -12.85
CA MET A 373 11.96 -1.70 -13.00
C MET A 373 12.12 -2.18 -14.45
N LYS A 374 11.78 -1.36 -15.46
CA LYS A 374 12.02 -1.69 -16.87
C LYS A 374 13.48 -1.98 -17.13
N TRP A 375 14.37 -1.12 -16.67
CA TRP A 375 15.81 -1.34 -16.77
C TRP A 375 16.24 -2.61 -16.01
N ALA A 376 15.78 -2.82 -14.80
CA ALA A 376 16.16 -3.96 -13.96
C ALA A 376 15.68 -5.31 -14.51
N THR A 377 14.66 -5.30 -15.37
CA THR A 377 14.07 -6.49 -16.02
C THR A 377 14.46 -6.65 -17.49
N ASP A 378 15.41 -5.85 -17.99
CA ASP A 378 15.88 -5.81 -19.39
C ASP A 378 14.77 -5.42 -20.40
N SER A 379 13.78 -4.65 -19.96
CA SER A 379 12.67 -4.17 -20.79
C SER A 379 12.84 -2.72 -21.24
N GLY A 380 13.91 -2.03 -20.83
CA GLY A 380 14.19 -0.63 -21.13
C GLY A 380 15.53 -0.16 -20.55
N ASP A 381 15.79 1.13 -20.60
CA ASP A 381 16.99 1.75 -20.06
C ASP A 381 16.66 2.77 -18.93
N MET A 382 17.66 3.53 -18.50
CA MET A 382 17.54 4.57 -17.47
C MET A 382 18.03 5.93 -17.97
N GLN A 383 17.96 6.18 -19.28
CA GLN A 383 18.37 7.46 -19.84
C GLN A 383 17.34 8.54 -19.53
N TYR A 384 16.08 8.22 -19.79
CA TYR A 384 14.91 9.06 -19.52
C TYR A 384 13.81 8.24 -18.87
N ILE A 385 12.85 8.93 -18.26
CA ILE A 385 11.57 8.33 -17.90
C ILE A 385 10.68 8.43 -19.14
N GLU A 386 10.31 7.29 -19.68
CA GLU A 386 9.50 7.16 -20.87
C GLU A 386 8.00 7.37 -20.57
N ARG A 387 7.23 7.71 -21.58
CA ARG A 387 5.80 8.00 -21.47
C ARG A 387 5.01 6.85 -20.85
N ASP A 388 5.26 5.61 -21.22
CA ASP A 388 4.56 4.44 -20.67
C ASP A 388 4.82 4.23 -19.18
N SER A 389 5.99 4.65 -18.67
CA SER A 389 6.29 4.66 -17.23
C SER A 389 5.43 5.72 -16.49
N VAL A 390 5.16 6.86 -17.13
CA VAL A 390 4.25 7.90 -16.60
C VAL A 390 2.80 7.41 -16.65
N GLU A 391 2.37 6.80 -17.76
CA GLU A 391 1.04 6.20 -17.89
C GLU A 391 0.79 5.13 -16.84
N SER A 392 1.75 4.24 -16.62
CA SER A 392 1.71 3.21 -15.56
C SER A 392 1.57 3.84 -14.17
N ALA A 393 2.31 4.91 -13.91
CA ALA A 393 2.26 5.64 -12.64
C ALA A 393 0.89 6.30 -12.41
N ILE A 394 0.30 6.92 -13.41
CA ILE A 394 -1.02 7.56 -13.34
C ILE A 394 -2.08 6.50 -13.05
N ARG A 395 -2.08 5.37 -13.77
CA ARG A 395 -3.02 4.27 -13.56
C ARG A 395 -2.91 3.67 -12.14
N MET A 396 -1.69 3.59 -11.60
CA MET A 396 -1.49 3.17 -10.21
C MET A 396 -2.04 4.20 -9.22
N ILE A 397 -1.91 5.49 -9.50
CA ILE A 397 -2.50 6.53 -8.64
C ILE A 397 -4.02 6.48 -8.67
N ASP A 398 -4.64 6.25 -9.83
CA ASP A 398 -6.09 6.07 -9.93
C ASP A 398 -6.57 4.90 -9.03
N TYR A 399 -5.83 3.79 -9.01
CA TYR A 399 -6.10 2.68 -8.10
C TYR A 399 -5.98 3.10 -6.62
N TYR A 400 -4.94 3.84 -6.24
CA TYR A 400 -4.76 4.28 -4.85
C TYR A 400 -5.80 5.32 -4.43
N GLU A 401 -6.23 6.20 -5.32
CA GLU A 401 -7.31 7.17 -5.07
C GLU A 401 -8.66 6.46 -4.88
N GLU A 402 -8.96 5.48 -5.71
CA GLU A 402 -10.15 4.64 -5.53
C GLU A 402 -10.10 3.87 -4.21
N THR A 403 -8.92 3.37 -3.83
CA THR A 403 -8.70 2.69 -2.55
C THR A 403 -8.91 3.64 -1.37
N TYR A 404 -8.39 4.87 -1.46
CA TYR A 404 -8.59 5.91 -0.44
C TYR A 404 -10.07 6.23 -0.25
N ARG A 405 -10.81 6.42 -1.36
CA ARG A 405 -12.26 6.65 -1.33
C ARG A 405 -13.01 5.51 -0.62
N ARG A 406 -12.71 4.25 -0.94
CA ARG A 406 -13.31 3.08 -0.28
C ARG A 406 -12.98 3.02 1.22
N ILE A 407 -11.80 3.46 1.62
CA ILE A 407 -11.46 3.56 3.05
C ILE A 407 -12.29 4.62 3.74
N GLN A 408 -12.48 5.78 3.14
CA GLN A 408 -13.34 6.84 3.68
C GLN A 408 -14.79 6.34 3.85
N GLU A 409 -15.32 5.64 2.86
CA GLU A 409 -16.64 5.00 2.95
C GLU A 409 -16.70 3.98 4.11
N ALA A 410 -15.67 3.11 4.23
CA ALA A 410 -15.62 2.13 5.32
C ALA A 410 -15.56 2.79 6.71
N ILE A 411 -14.85 3.91 6.86
CA ILE A 411 -14.80 4.68 8.11
C ILE A 411 -16.19 5.22 8.45
N VAL A 412 -16.88 5.78 7.46
CA VAL A 412 -18.23 6.33 7.66
C VAL A 412 -19.19 5.20 8.02
N ILE A 413 -19.16 4.06 7.32
CA ILE A 413 -19.98 2.88 7.61
C ILE A 413 -19.74 2.41 9.05
N ASN A 414 -18.50 2.21 9.46
CA ASN A 414 -18.16 1.80 10.82
C ASN A 414 -18.66 2.81 11.87
N SER A 415 -18.73 4.10 11.54
CA SER A 415 -19.22 5.14 12.44
C SER A 415 -20.74 5.13 12.64
N ILE A 416 -21.49 4.59 11.69
CA ILE A 416 -22.95 4.54 11.76
C ILE A 416 -23.49 3.37 12.61
N GLY A 417 -22.64 2.39 12.94
CA GLY A 417 -22.94 1.22 13.76
C GLY A 417 -23.57 0.07 12.97
N GLU A 418 -23.35 -1.16 13.46
CA GLU A 418 -23.71 -2.43 12.80
C GLU A 418 -25.18 -2.51 12.35
N THR A 419 -26.11 -2.00 13.17
CA THR A 419 -27.55 -2.03 12.85
C THR A 419 -27.89 -1.18 11.64
N LYS A 420 -27.29 0.01 11.49
CA LYS A 420 -27.53 0.88 10.34
C LYS A 420 -26.79 0.37 9.09
N GLU A 421 -25.64 -0.25 9.26
CA GLU A 421 -24.92 -0.92 8.19
C GLU A 421 -25.74 -2.08 7.62
N ALA A 422 -26.23 -2.98 8.49
CA ALA A 422 -27.12 -4.07 8.12
C ALA A 422 -28.39 -3.56 7.43
N TRP A 423 -28.98 -2.48 7.95
CA TRP A 423 -30.13 -1.84 7.32
C TRP A 423 -29.81 -1.31 5.92
N LEU A 424 -28.70 -0.61 5.75
CA LEU A 424 -28.30 -0.02 4.48
C LEU A 424 -27.99 -1.08 3.41
N SER A 425 -27.46 -2.24 3.82
CA SER A 425 -27.21 -3.37 2.92
C SER A 425 -28.48 -4.02 2.36
N LEU A 426 -29.60 -3.92 3.07
CA LEU A 426 -30.89 -4.44 2.64
C LEU A 426 -31.61 -3.53 1.63
N LEU A 427 -31.12 -2.34 1.38
CA LEU A 427 -31.71 -1.39 0.43
C LEU A 427 -31.12 -1.60 -0.97
N GLU A 428 -31.92 -1.38 -2.00
CA GLU A 428 -31.47 -1.31 -3.39
C GLU A 428 -30.71 0.01 -3.66
N ASP A 429 -30.01 0.12 -4.78
CA ASP A 429 -29.27 1.34 -5.15
C ASP A 429 -30.16 2.56 -5.24
N ARG A 430 -31.39 2.39 -5.72
CA ARG A 430 -32.43 3.41 -5.70
C ARG A 430 -33.62 2.90 -4.92
N PHE A 431 -33.99 3.61 -3.86
CA PHE A 431 -35.04 3.19 -2.94
C PHE A 431 -35.91 4.36 -2.47
N THR A 432 -37.09 4.03 -1.97
CA THR A 432 -37.99 5.01 -1.34
C THR A 432 -37.87 5.02 0.17
N SER A 433 -38.37 6.10 0.81
CA SER A 433 -38.49 6.13 2.27
C SER A 433 -39.37 5.00 2.83
N GLY A 434 -40.31 4.48 2.02
CA GLY A 434 -41.11 3.31 2.35
C GLY A 434 -40.29 2.04 2.43
N ASP A 435 -39.45 1.79 1.40
CA ASP A 435 -38.52 0.65 1.33
C ASP A 435 -37.54 0.69 2.51
N ALA A 436 -37.01 1.88 2.81
CA ALA A 436 -36.12 2.11 3.94
C ALA A 436 -36.79 1.72 5.30
N VAL A 437 -38.05 2.03 5.47
CA VAL A 437 -38.80 1.63 6.68
C VAL A 437 -39.06 0.13 6.72
N ILE A 438 -39.34 -0.50 5.57
CA ILE A 438 -39.53 -1.95 5.48
C ILE A 438 -38.21 -2.68 5.81
N ALA A 439 -37.10 -2.23 5.24
CA ALA A 439 -35.78 -2.76 5.55
C ALA A 439 -35.40 -2.54 7.03
N GLY A 440 -35.74 -1.37 7.60
CA GLY A 440 -35.47 -1.04 9.00
C GLY A 440 -36.15 -2.00 9.97
N ARG A 441 -37.39 -2.44 9.68
CA ARG A 441 -38.08 -3.45 10.49
C ARG A 441 -37.36 -4.79 10.57
N LYS A 442 -36.63 -5.17 9.52
CA LYS A 442 -35.87 -6.44 9.48
C LYS A 442 -34.67 -6.43 10.42
N VAL A 443 -34.19 -5.25 10.82
CA VAL A 443 -33.07 -5.05 11.72
C VAL A 443 -33.44 -4.29 12.99
N ASP A 444 -34.72 -4.38 13.41
CA ASP A 444 -35.28 -3.81 14.64
C ASP A 444 -35.14 -2.27 14.76
N MET A 445 -35.05 -1.57 13.62
CA MET A 445 -35.07 -0.10 13.61
C MET A 445 -36.48 0.44 13.62
N SER A 446 -36.77 1.39 14.55
CA SER A 446 -38.02 2.12 14.53
C SER A 446 -38.15 3.03 13.32
N ARG A 447 -39.38 3.33 12.87
CA ARG A 447 -39.63 4.28 11.77
C ARG A 447 -38.92 5.62 12.00
N ARG A 448 -38.94 6.13 13.23
CA ARG A 448 -38.26 7.39 13.60
C ARG A 448 -36.74 7.27 13.42
N THR A 449 -36.14 6.16 13.83
CA THR A 449 -34.70 5.88 13.70
C THR A 449 -34.30 5.80 12.24
N VAL A 450 -35.13 5.21 11.37
CA VAL A 450 -34.90 5.14 9.93
C VAL A 450 -34.88 6.54 9.31
N TYR A 451 -35.87 7.38 9.58
CA TYR A 451 -35.87 8.75 9.05
C TYR A 451 -34.70 9.59 9.56
N TYR A 452 -34.32 9.41 10.83
CA TYR A 452 -33.11 10.06 11.36
C TYR A 452 -31.84 9.57 10.66
N ALA A 453 -31.73 8.26 10.41
CA ALA A 453 -30.60 7.69 9.67
C ALA A 453 -30.53 8.21 8.23
N LEU A 454 -31.66 8.30 7.52
CA LEU A 454 -31.71 8.88 6.17
C LEU A 454 -31.22 10.33 6.15
N ASP A 455 -31.68 11.17 7.09
CA ASP A 455 -31.24 12.55 7.18
C ASP A 455 -29.74 12.64 7.55
N GLN A 456 -29.29 11.82 8.50
CA GLN A 456 -27.88 11.78 8.91
C GLN A 456 -26.97 11.37 7.76
N LEU A 457 -27.31 10.30 7.01
CA LEU A 457 -26.46 9.77 5.93
C LEU A 457 -26.40 10.69 4.70
N CYS A 458 -27.43 11.53 4.48
CA CYS A 458 -27.39 12.57 3.44
C CYS A 458 -26.50 13.76 3.82
N ARG A 459 -26.32 14.03 5.13
CA ARG A 459 -25.58 15.21 5.63
C ARG A 459 -24.13 14.94 6.03
N LEU A 460 -23.67 13.72 5.85
CA LEU A 460 -22.25 13.41 6.10
C LEU A 460 -21.35 14.24 5.17
N LYS A 461 -20.14 14.55 5.60
CA LYS A 461 -19.10 15.18 4.75
C LYS A 461 -18.89 14.38 3.45
N HIS A 462 -18.98 13.05 3.53
CA HIS A 462 -19.03 12.13 2.41
C HIS A 462 -20.37 11.38 2.49
N PRO A 463 -21.43 11.87 1.81
CA PRO A 463 -22.76 11.26 1.90
C PRO A 463 -22.75 9.81 1.40
N LEU A 464 -23.42 8.92 2.12
CA LEU A 464 -23.59 7.52 1.68
C LEU A 464 -24.86 7.35 0.84
N ILE A 465 -25.79 8.27 0.96
CA ILE A 465 -27.02 8.32 0.17
C ILE A 465 -27.29 9.74 -0.28
N GLU A 466 -27.89 9.88 -1.45
CA GLU A 466 -28.34 11.14 -2.03
C GLU A 466 -29.87 11.16 -2.06
N LYS A 467 -30.46 12.30 -1.71
CA LYS A 467 -31.89 12.52 -1.87
C LYS A 467 -32.17 13.07 -3.26
N LEU A 468 -32.73 12.25 -4.14
CA LEU A 468 -33.07 12.64 -5.51
C LEU A 468 -34.31 13.54 -5.59
N GLN A 469 -35.35 13.19 -4.81
CA GLN A 469 -36.59 13.96 -4.67
C GLN A 469 -37.27 13.60 -3.36
N HIS A 470 -38.43 14.20 -3.06
CA HIS A 470 -39.14 13.91 -1.83
C HIS A 470 -39.42 12.40 -1.68
N GLY A 471 -38.84 11.79 -0.66
CA GLY A 471 -39.03 10.37 -0.32
C GLY A 471 -38.31 9.37 -1.24
N VAL A 472 -37.45 9.83 -2.17
CA VAL A 472 -36.64 8.95 -3.05
C VAL A 472 -35.18 9.24 -2.87
N TYR A 473 -34.39 8.18 -2.70
CA TYR A 473 -32.95 8.23 -2.39
C TYR A 473 -32.18 7.32 -3.34
N ARG A 474 -30.88 7.59 -3.50
CA ARG A 474 -29.90 6.76 -4.22
C ARG A 474 -28.71 6.49 -3.30
N LYS A 475 -28.19 5.27 -3.30
CA LYS A 475 -26.91 4.96 -2.67
C LYS A 475 -25.79 5.60 -3.49
N LEU A 476 -24.82 6.19 -2.80
CA LEU A 476 -23.59 6.70 -3.39
C LEU A 476 -22.42 5.74 -3.15
N MET A 477 -22.70 4.56 -2.56
CA MET A 477 -21.69 3.52 -2.29
C MET A 477 -21.47 2.68 -3.54
N THR A 478 -20.22 2.42 -3.88
CA THR A 478 -19.87 1.30 -4.76
C THR A 478 -20.20 -0.01 -4.06
N GLU A 479 -20.70 -0.99 -4.81
CA GLU A 479 -21.02 -2.32 -4.27
C GLU A 479 -19.86 -2.88 -3.43
N ASN A 480 -19.99 -2.80 -2.12
CA ASN A 480 -19.16 -3.57 -1.19
C ASN A 480 -19.76 -4.98 -1.15
N THR A 481 -19.17 -5.92 -1.87
CA THR A 481 -19.54 -7.35 -1.85
C THR A 481 -19.20 -8.04 -0.52
N ASP A 482 -18.98 -7.30 0.56
CA ASP A 482 -18.71 -7.80 1.90
C ASP A 482 -19.88 -7.50 2.87
N ALA A 483 -21.06 -8.05 2.59
CA ALA A 483 -22.01 -8.29 3.68
C ALA A 483 -21.35 -9.28 4.66
N PRO A 484 -21.39 -9.04 5.99
CA PRO A 484 -20.89 -10.02 6.94
C PRO A 484 -21.64 -11.33 6.70
N CYS A 485 -20.88 -12.42 6.61
CA CYS A 485 -21.37 -13.77 6.37
C CYS A 485 -22.21 -14.23 7.58
N THR A 486 -23.44 -13.75 7.68
CA THR A 486 -24.46 -14.21 8.66
C THR A 486 -25.33 -15.33 8.07
N ILE A 487 -24.99 -15.87 6.88
CA ILE A 487 -25.70 -16.99 6.25
C ILE A 487 -24.85 -18.27 6.37
N ALA A 488 -24.47 -18.64 7.59
CA ALA A 488 -23.91 -19.97 7.85
C ALA A 488 -24.51 -20.66 9.08
N LEU A 489 -25.55 -20.11 9.69
CA LEU A 489 -26.22 -20.76 10.83
C LEU A 489 -27.58 -21.37 10.50
N SER A 490 -28.19 -21.08 9.35
CA SER A 490 -29.46 -21.75 8.93
C SER A 490 -29.26 -23.06 8.18
N SER A 491 -28.09 -23.29 7.54
CA SER A 491 -27.83 -24.57 6.86
C SER A 491 -27.29 -25.68 7.76
N CYS A 492 -26.90 -25.37 9.01
CA CYS A 492 -26.51 -26.37 10.00
C CYS A 492 -27.68 -26.94 10.81
N GLN A 493 -28.82 -26.25 10.86
CA GLN A 493 -30.01 -26.80 11.57
C GLN A 493 -30.77 -27.82 10.73
N ASP A 494 -30.80 -27.68 9.41
CA ASP A 494 -31.47 -28.64 8.53
C ASP A 494 -30.69 -29.97 8.36
N THR A 495 -29.35 -29.92 8.54
CA THR A 495 -28.51 -31.15 8.47
C THR A 495 -28.59 -31.97 9.77
N VAL A 496 -28.90 -31.35 10.90
CA VAL A 496 -29.06 -32.04 12.19
C VAL A 496 -30.44 -32.69 12.30
N GLN A 497 -31.48 -32.09 11.72
CA GLN A 497 -32.81 -32.72 11.70
C GLN A 497 -32.93 -33.89 10.71
N SER A 498 -32.20 -33.84 9.58
CA SER A 498 -32.15 -34.99 8.64
C SER A 498 -31.35 -36.18 9.17
N SER A 499 -30.34 -35.93 10.02
CA SER A 499 -29.54 -37.01 10.66
C SER A 499 -30.23 -37.64 11.88
N GLN A 500 -31.18 -36.96 12.52
CA GLN A 500 -31.98 -37.54 13.60
C GLN A 500 -33.16 -38.38 13.06
N SER A 501 -33.77 -38.01 11.94
CA SER A 501 -34.81 -38.83 11.30
C SER A 501 -34.25 -40.13 10.67
N ALA A 502 -33.03 -40.14 10.19
CA ALA A 502 -32.37 -41.34 9.67
C ALA A 502 -31.95 -42.34 10.77
N LYS A 503 -31.68 -41.85 12.00
CA LYS A 503 -31.35 -42.74 13.13
C LYS A 503 -32.59 -43.37 13.79
N VAL A 504 -33.77 -42.77 13.64
CA VAL A 504 -35.01 -43.34 14.18
C VAL A 504 -35.58 -44.42 13.24
N GLN A 505 -35.36 -44.31 11.94
CA GLN A 505 -35.80 -45.35 10.98
C GLN A 505 -34.91 -46.61 10.97
N SER A 506 -33.63 -46.52 11.30
CA SER A 506 -32.75 -47.70 11.42
C SER A 506 -32.89 -48.47 12.74
N ALA A 507 -33.53 -47.87 13.76
CA ALA A 507 -33.78 -48.56 15.04
C ALA A 507 -35.09 -49.32 15.06
N THR A 508 -36.01 -49.08 14.10
CA THR A 508 -37.29 -49.78 14.01
C THR A 508 -37.22 -51.05 13.11
N THR A 509 -36.20 -51.19 12.28
CA THR A 509 -36.05 -52.33 11.38
C THR A 509 -35.23 -53.49 11.98
N LEU A 510 -34.59 -53.29 13.14
CA LEU A 510 -33.77 -54.29 13.86
C LEU A 510 -34.51 -54.96 15.04
N LYS A 511 -35.82 -54.73 15.21
CA LYS A 511 -36.66 -55.40 16.25
C LYS A 511 -37.71 -56.38 15.71
N SER A 512 -37.72 -56.69 14.43
CA SER A 512 -38.66 -57.63 13.82
C SER A 512 -38.06 -58.96 13.29
N GLU A 513 -36.78 -59.25 13.56
CA GLU A 513 -36.13 -60.49 13.11
C GLU A 513 -35.54 -61.37 14.23
N ASN A 514 -36.12 -61.34 15.45
CA ASN A 514 -35.81 -62.33 16.48
C ASN A 514 -37.09 -62.78 17.17
N HIS A 515 -37.93 -63.52 16.42
CA HIS A 515 -38.87 -64.50 16.94
C HIS A 515 -39.40 -65.34 15.75
N GLU A 516 -38.60 -66.34 15.39
CA GLU A 516 -39.06 -67.72 15.03
C GLU A 516 -37.84 -68.64 15.15
#